data_79eff716f7be63c769b0a6dd1e7dd99c
#
_entry.id   79eff716f7be63c769b0a6dd1e7dd99c
#
_cell.length_a   1.000
_cell.length_b   1.000
_cell.length_c   1.000
_cell.angle_alpha   90.00
_cell.angle_beta   90.00
_cell.angle_gamma   90.00
#
_symmetry.space_group_name_H-M   'P 1'
#
loop_
_entity.id
_entity.type
_entity.pdbx_description
1 polymer ?
#
loop_
_entity_poly.entity_id
_entity_poly.type
_entity_poly.pdbx_seq_one_letter_code
_entity_poly.pdbx_strand_id
1 'polypeptide(L)'
;MPRVSVVIPTFNCERFIGRTVDSALRQTYRDFEIIVVDDGSTDGTQAVLEQYGDALHYIRQANQGASAARNAALNTATGEYIAYLDADDLWEPQKLARQVAYLDANPSCGFVHTEVAVIDEEDRVLHARFNKETKRTVPQGLCLRDILQRSHIQTLTVLERRSAFERAGKFDLRLPVAQDYLHWIQVVLQGYEIGYLPEPLGQYRWRAGSLMSSQRRLLGDFVKIYEILLSEHRIGEVHGGEIWQLSDTQLYANQRQLAYVERLECSGAVARRRLRRMVRQWPFHLELYLDLAKSYLSNPKLQMPASPS
;
A
#
# COMPACT_ATOMS: atom_id res chain seq x y z
N MET A 1 -10.97 12.10 -24.52
CA MET A 1 -10.71 11.82 -23.08
C MET A 1 -9.40 11.08 -23.01
N PRO A 2 -8.52 11.39 -22.06
CA PRO A 2 -7.26 10.68 -21.92
C PRO A 2 -7.48 9.20 -21.60
N ARG A 3 -6.58 8.36 -22.06
CA ARG A 3 -6.71 6.92 -21.84
C ARG A 3 -6.19 6.48 -20.46
N VAL A 4 -5.25 7.22 -19.89
CA VAL A 4 -4.69 6.96 -18.54
C VAL A 4 -4.89 8.17 -17.66
N SER A 5 -5.39 7.98 -16.43
CA SER A 5 -5.38 9.00 -15.38
C SER A 5 -4.27 8.67 -14.38
N VAL A 6 -3.29 9.55 -14.26
CA VAL A 6 -2.22 9.46 -13.26
C VAL A 6 -2.68 10.17 -11.99
N VAL A 7 -2.73 9.44 -10.87
CA VAL A 7 -3.21 9.92 -9.58
C VAL A 7 -2.03 10.10 -8.63
N ILE A 8 -1.83 11.34 -8.14
CA ILE A 8 -0.73 11.71 -7.23
C ILE A 8 -1.32 12.36 -5.97
N PRO A 9 -1.49 11.61 -4.86
CA PRO A 9 -1.79 12.22 -3.58
C PRO A 9 -0.52 12.84 -3.01
N THR A 10 -0.60 14.05 -2.43
CA THR A 10 0.55 14.72 -1.82
C THR A 10 0.20 15.37 -0.49
N PHE A 11 1.14 15.38 0.45
CA PHE A 11 1.08 16.11 1.70
C PHE A 11 2.49 16.41 2.20
N ASN A 12 2.84 17.70 2.33
CA ASN A 12 4.15 18.18 2.79
C ASN A 12 5.31 17.49 2.05
N CYS A 13 5.37 17.66 0.72
CA CYS A 13 6.31 16.98 -0.16
C CYS A 13 7.08 17.92 -1.09
N GLU A 14 7.30 19.18 -0.68
CA GLU A 14 7.94 20.24 -1.49
C GLU A 14 9.27 19.80 -2.09
N ARG A 15 10.06 19.01 -1.36
CA ARG A 15 11.39 18.54 -1.77
C ARG A 15 11.34 17.57 -2.96
N PHE A 16 10.26 16.81 -3.11
CA PHE A 16 10.22 15.67 -4.05
C PHE A 16 9.19 15.84 -5.16
N ILE A 17 8.04 16.48 -4.87
CA ILE A 17 6.87 16.50 -5.76
C ILE A 17 7.18 17.01 -7.17
N GLY A 18 8.07 17.99 -7.31
CA GLY A 18 8.49 18.48 -8.64
C GLY A 18 9.13 17.38 -9.49
N ARG A 19 10.08 16.63 -8.91
CA ARG A 19 10.72 15.50 -9.62
C ARG A 19 9.73 14.37 -9.94
N THR A 20 8.78 14.14 -9.06
CA THR A 20 7.69 13.16 -9.26
C THR A 20 6.83 13.53 -10.47
N VAL A 21 6.32 14.77 -10.53
CA VAL A 21 5.52 15.28 -11.65
C VAL A 21 6.33 15.25 -12.96
N ASP A 22 7.60 15.69 -12.92
CA ASP A 22 8.49 15.63 -14.08
C ASP A 22 8.67 14.21 -14.60
N SER A 23 8.75 13.21 -13.74
CA SER A 23 8.87 11.81 -14.15
C SER A 23 7.61 11.29 -14.86
N ALA A 24 6.43 11.75 -14.43
CA ALA A 24 5.16 11.48 -15.10
C ALA A 24 5.06 12.20 -16.45
N LEU A 25 5.46 13.46 -16.53
CA LEU A 25 5.45 14.23 -17.79
C LEU A 25 6.45 13.71 -18.84
N ARG A 26 7.53 13.05 -18.39
CA ARG A 26 8.53 12.41 -19.28
C ARG A 26 8.10 11.05 -19.85
N GLN A 27 6.89 10.54 -19.55
CA GLN A 27 6.42 9.28 -20.09
C GLN A 27 6.40 9.30 -21.62
N THR A 28 6.80 8.19 -22.27
CA THR A 28 6.75 8.03 -23.74
C THR A 28 5.33 7.84 -24.25
N TYR A 29 4.45 7.29 -23.45
CA TYR A 29 3.00 7.25 -23.69
C TYR A 29 2.44 8.67 -23.50
N ARG A 30 1.60 9.19 -24.41
CA ARG A 30 1.16 10.59 -24.40
C ARG A 30 -0.32 10.81 -24.12
N ASP A 31 -1.14 9.76 -24.19
CA ASP A 31 -2.60 9.87 -23.99
C ASP A 31 -2.95 9.69 -22.50
N PHE A 32 -2.57 10.67 -21.67
CA PHE A 32 -2.82 10.67 -20.24
C PHE A 32 -3.11 12.06 -19.67
N GLU A 33 -3.75 12.09 -18.52
CA GLU A 33 -3.92 13.26 -17.65
C GLU A 33 -3.18 13.03 -16.32
N ILE A 34 -2.79 14.10 -15.63
CA ILE A 34 -2.22 14.05 -14.28
C ILE A 34 -3.17 14.78 -13.33
N ILE A 35 -3.55 14.11 -12.25
CA ILE A 35 -4.41 14.66 -11.20
C ILE A 35 -3.63 14.62 -9.90
N VAL A 36 -3.29 15.80 -9.37
CA VAL A 36 -2.57 15.95 -8.10
C VAL A 36 -3.55 16.42 -7.04
N VAL A 37 -3.67 15.67 -5.95
CA VAL A 37 -4.49 16.08 -4.80
C VAL A 37 -3.58 16.41 -3.63
N ASP A 38 -3.51 17.69 -3.29
CA ASP A 38 -2.82 18.21 -2.12
C ASP A 38 -3.75 18.11 -0.90
N ASP A 39 -3.39 17.20 0.00
CA ASP A 39 -4.15 16.90 1.22
C ASP A 39 -3.83 17.89 2.36
N GLY A 40 -3.83 19.19 2.02
CA GLY A 40 -3.67 20.29 2.99
C GLY A 40 -2.24 20.56 3.40
N SER A 41 -1.28 20.53 2.47
CA SER A 41 0.14 20.84 2.74
C SER A 41 0.31 22.23 3.35
N THR A 42 1.29 22.31 4.25
CA THR A 42 1.69 23.54 4.98
C THR A 42 3.10 24.02 4.65
N ASP A 43 3.82 23.26 3.82
CA ASP A 43 5.14 23.60 3.25
C ASP A 43 5.01 24.22 1.86
N GLY A 44 6.10 24.31 1.09
CA GLY A 44 6.14 24.86 -0.26
C GLY A 44 5.53 23.97 -1.35
N THR A 45 4.89 22.84 -1.04
CA THR A 45 4.32 21.89 -2.02
C THR A 45 3.40 22.57 -3.03
N GLN A 46 2.48 23.43 -2.57
CA GLN A 46 1.57 24.18 -3.44
C GLN A 46 2.32 25.07 -4.42
N ALA A 47 3.31 25.84 -3.95
CA ALA A 47 4.09 26.74 -4.80
C ALA A 47 4.90 26.01 -5.88
N VAL A 48 5.37 24.79 -5.60
CA VAL A 48 6.00 23.92 -6.60
C VAL A 48 4.98 23.46 -7.64
N LEU A 49 3.79 23.03 -7.24
CA LEU A 49 2.77 22.52 -8.16
C LEU A 49 2.16 23.60 -9.04
N GLU A 50 2.01 24.83 -8.56
CA GLU A 50 1.51 25.97 -9.34
C GLU A 50 2.39 26.28 -10.58
N GLN A 51 3.67 25.91 -10.56
CA GLN A 51 4.58 26.11 -11.70
C GLN A 51 4.23 25.26 -12.92
N TYR A 52 3.45 24.18 -12.74
CA TYR A 52 3.07 23.28 -13.83
C TYR A 52 1.82 23.75 -14.60
N GLY A 53 1.07 24.73 -14.09
CA GLY A 53 -0.10 25.30 -14.77
C GLY A 53 -1.07 24.23 -15.28
N ASP A 54 -1.43 24.33 -16.56
CA ASP A 54 -2.38 23.41 -17.20
C ASP A 54 -1.84 22.00 -17.50
N ALA A 55 -0.58 21.72 -17.16
CA ALA A 55 0.00 20.38 -17.35
C ALA A 55 -0.56 19.33 -16.39
N LEU A 56 -1.27 19.76 -15.32
CA LEU A 56 -1.90 18.88 -14.34
C LEU A 56 -3.20 19.49 -13.78
N HIS A 57 -4.10 18.64 -13.33
CA HIS A 57 -5.28 19.05 -12.57
C HIS A 57 -4.91 19.08 -11.07
N TYR A 58 -4.77 20.29 -10.54
CA TYR A 58 -4.47 20.50 -9.12
C TYR A 58 -5.75 20.63 -8.30
N ILE A 59 -5.89 19.80 -7.27
CA ILE A 59 -6.99 19.83 -6.31
C ILE A 59 -6.41 19.99 -4.92
N ARG A 60 -6.93 20.91 -4.11
CA ARG A 60 -6.56 21.05 -2.71
C ARG A 60 -7.72 20.71 -1.80
N GLN A 61 -7.47 19.94 -0.75
CA GLN A 61 -8.45 19.61 0.29
C GLN A 61 -7.88 19.82 1.70
N ALA A 62 -8.74 19.81 2.71
CA ALA A 62 -8.28 19.69 4.10
C ALA A 62 -7.71 18.29 4.32
N ASN A 63 -6.68 18.17 5.18
CA ASN A 63 -6.00 16.89 5.42
C ASN A 63 -6.96 15.82 5.96
N GLN A 64 -7.12 14.75 5.20
CA GLN A 64 -7.95 13.57 5.49
C GLN A 64 -7.20 12.25 5.28
N GLY A 65 -5.91 12.31 4.92
CA GLY A 65 -5.03 11.17 4.67
C GLY A 65 -5.00 10.68 3.22
N ALA A 66 -4.00 9.87 2.93
CA ALA A 66 -3.67 9.42 1.57
C ALA A 66 -4.83 8.70 0.86
N SER A 67 -5.63 7.90 1.59
CA SER A 67 -6.82 7.21 1.03
C SER A 67 -7.86 8.22 0.54
N ALA A 68 -8.14 9.27 1.32
CA ALA A 68 -9.09 10.31 0.95
C ALA A 68 -8.59 11.12 -0.25
N ALA A 69 -7.31 11.47 -0.28
CA ALA A 69 -6.69 12.18 -1.40
C ALA A 69 -6.72 11.35 -2.69
N ARG A 70 -6.41 10.04 -2.63
CA ARG A 70 -6.55 9.14 -3.78
C ARG A 70 -8.00 9.05 -4.25
N ASN A 71 -8.96 8.87 -3.33
CA ASN A 71 -10.37 8.81 -3.67
C ASN A 71 -10.87 10.13 -4.30
N ALA A 72 -10.39 11.28 -3.86
CA ALA A 72 -10.73 12.58 -4.46
C ALA A 72 -10.21 12.68 -5.90
N ALA A 73 -8.95 12.27 -6.16
CA ALA A 73 -8.41 12.22 -7.51
C ALA A 73 -9.20 11.26 -8.42
N LEU A 74 -9.57 10.09 -7.91
CA LEU A 74 -10.33 9.07 -8.64
C LEU A 74 -11.76 9.50 -9.00
N ASN A 75 -12.37 10.40 -8.22
CA ASN A 75 -13.66 11.00 -8.58
C ASN A 75 -13.55 11.93 -9.80
N THR A 76 -12.37 12.49 -10.07
CA THR A 76 -12.12 13.43 -11.19
C THR A 76 -11.54 12.69 -12.41
N ALA A 77 -10.83 11.59 -12.18
CA ALA A 77 -10.17 10.78 -13.19
C ALA A 77 -11.15 10.28 -14.26
N THR A 78 -10.77 10.40 -15.55
CA THR A 78 -11.63 10.03 -16.70
C THR A 78 -11.05 8.89 -17.55
N GLY A 79 -9.79 8.52 -17.37
CA GLY A 79 -9.10 7.52 -18.17
C GLY A 79 -9.64 6.09 -18.03
N GLU A 80 -9.48 5.29 -19.06
CA GLU A 80 -9.76 3.83 -19.08
C GLU A 80 -8.88 3.08 -18.05
N TYR A 81 -7.68 3.58 -17.85
CA TYR A 81 -6.70 3.07 -16.90
C TYR A 81 -6.38 4.11 -15.82
N ILE A 82 -6.06 3.63 -14.63
CA ILE A 82 -5.65 4.41 -13.48
C ILE A 82 -4.21 4.04 -13.13
N ALA A 83 -3.33 5.01 -13.08
CA ALA A 83 -1.94 4.83 -12.65
C ALA A 83 -1.70 5.58 -11.34
N TYR A 84 -1.08 4.93 -10.39
CA TYR A 84 -0.82 5.50 -9.07
C TYR A 84 0.65 5.90 -8.94
N LEU A 85 0.91 7.10 -8.43
CA LEU A 85 2.27 7.60 -8.19
C LEU A 85 2.29 8.36 -6.87
N ASP A 86 3.08 7.89 -5.92
CA ASP A 86 3.24 8.60 -4.65
C ASP A 86 4.17 9.82 -4.84
N ALA A 87 3.93 10.88 -4.07
CA ALA A 87 4.51 12.22 -4.29
C ALA A 87 6.05 12.32 -4.10
N ASP A 88 6.68 11.25 -3.63
CA ASP A 88 8.12 11.14 -3.39
C ASP A 88 8.81 10.08 -4.27
N ASP A 89 8.06 9.40 -5.14
CA ASP A 89 8.56 8.35 -6.02
C ASP A 89 8.78 8.84 -7.46
N LEU A 90 9.44 8.02 -8.28
CA LEU A 90 9.75 8.35 -9.68
C LEU A 90 9.34 7.20 -10.62
N TRP A 91 9.07 7.56 -11.88
CA TRP A 91 8.80 6.60 -12.95
C TRP A 91 9.85 6.61 -14.04
N GLU A 92 10.13 5.42 -14.59
CA GLU A 92 10.89 5.26 -15.82
C GLU A 92 10.05 5.69 -17.04
N PRO A 93 10.66 6.29 -18.07
CA PRO A 93 9.92 6.89 -19.20
C PRO A 93 8.99 5.93 -19.95
N GLN A 94 9.28 4.63 -19.98
CA GLN A 94 8.49 3.64 -20.72
C GLN A 94 7.35 3.00 -19.89
N LYS A 95 7.20 3.33 -18.61
CA LYS A 95 6.29 2.63 -17.70
C LYS A 95 4.86 2.56 -18.25
N LEU A 96 4.24 3.68 -18.55
CA LEU A 96 2.85 3.69 -19.03
C LEU A 96 2.70 2.95 -20.36
N ALA A 97 3.62 3.16 -21.32
CA ALA A 97 3.57 2.46 -22.61
C ALA A 97 3.62 0.93 -22.47
N ARG A 98 4.52 0.42 -21.59
CA ARG A 98 4.67 -1.02 -21.34
C ARG A 98 3.44 -1.61 -20.66
N GLN A 99 2.89 -0.90 -19.68
CA GLN A 99 1.75 -1.38 -18.89
C GLN A 99 0.42 -1.31 -19.67
N VAL A 100 0.20 -0.25 -20.46
CA VAL A 100 -0.98 -0.14 -21.33
C VAL A 100 -0.97 -1.28 -22.35
N ALA A 101 0.18 -1.50 -23.05
CA ALA A 101 0.29 -2.60 -24.00
C ALA A 101 0.05 -3.97 -23.34
N TYR A 102 0.51 -4.17 -22.11
CA TYR A 102 0.27 -5.40 -21.37
C TYR A 102 -1.22 -5.59 -21.07
N LEU A 103 -1.90 -4.58 -20.51
CA LEU A 103 -3.33 -4.70 -20.20
C LEU A 103 -4.17 -4.86 -21.48
N ASP A 104 -3.85 -4.17 -22.56
CA ASP A 104 -4.56 -4.34 -23.85
C ASP A 104 -4.49 -5.79 -24.35
N ALA A 105 -3.36 -6.46 -24.17
CA ALA A 105 -3.16 -7.85 -24.57
C ALA A 105 -3.76 -8.88 -23.57
N ASN A 106 -4.08 -8.47 -22.33
CA ASN A 106 -4.53 -9.36 -21.26
C ASN A 106 -5.83 -8.85 -20.61
N PRO A 107 -6.99 -9.03 -21.24
CA PRO A 107 -8.27 -8.48 -20.77
C PRO A 107 -8.77 -9.07 -19.44
N SER A 108 -8.30 -10.25 -19.02
CA SER A 108 -8.60 -10.86 -17.72
C SER A 108 -7.90 -10.17 -16.55
N CYS A 109 -6.81 -9.42 -16.81
CA CYS A 109 -6.08 -8.71 -15.78
C CYS A 109 -6.81 -7.44 -15.33
N GLY A 110 -7.08 -7.33 -14.01
CA GLY A 110 -7.63 -6.12 -13.41
C GLY A 110 -6.58 -5.01 -13.30
N PHE A 111 -5.34 -5.40 -13.00
CA PHE A 111 -4.19 -4.50 -13.02
C PHE A 111 -2.91 -5.24 -13.38
N VAL A 112 -1.89 -4.47 -13.75
CA VAL A 112 -0.52 -4.94 -13.92
C VAL A 112 0.41 -4.11 -13.03
N HIS A 113 1.35 -4.78 -12.38
CA HIS A 113 2.41 -4.12 -11.64
C HIS A 113 3.79 -4.49 -12.18
N THR A 114 4.82 -3.79 -11.72
CA THR A 114 6.18 -3.96 -12.24
C THR A 114 7.16 -4.30 -11.12
N GLU A 115 8.34 -4.75 -11.51
CA GLU A 115 9.51 -4.70 -10.63
C GLU A 115 9.82 -3.22 -10.28
N VAL A 116 10.52 -3.01 -9.18
CA VAL A 116 10.82 -1.67 -8.66
C VAL A 116 12.30 -1.54 -8.30
N ALA A 117 12.90 -0.39 -8.59
CA ALA A 117 14.14 0.02 -7.99
C ALA A 117 13.86 0.72 -6.65
N VAL A 118 14.80 0.67 -5.71
CA VAL A 118 14.75 1.44 -4.46
C VAL A 118 15.86 2.48 -4.52
N ILE A 119 15.49 3.73 -4.23
CA ILE A 119 16.39 4.88 -4.21
C ILE A 119 16.37 5.56 -2.83
N ASP A 120 17.44 6.29 -2.50
CA ASP A 120 17.48 7.15 -1.32
C ASP A 120 16.93 8.56 -1.60
N GLU A 121 17.06 9.47 -0.63
CA GLU A 121 16.57 10.84 -0.74
C GLU A 121 17.33 11.68 -1.78
N GLU A 122 18.54 11.28 -2.18
CA GLU A 122 19.38 11.89 -3.20
C GLU A 122 19.30 11.18 -4.57
N ASP A 123 18.31 10.32 -4.80
CA ASP A 123 18.07 9.52 -6.01
C ASP A 123 19.17 8.46 -6.30
N ARG A 124 20.01 8.12 -5.31
CA ARG A 124 21.01 7.06 -5.49
C ARG A 124 20.33 5.70 -5.36
N VAL A 125 20.61 4.80 -6.30
CA VAL A 125 20.03 3.46 -6.33
C VAL A 125 20.59 2.60 -5.21
N LEU A 126 19.71 2.13 -4.31
CA LEU A 126 20.02 1.18 -3.24
C LEU A 126 19.80 -0.26 -3.71
N HIS A 127 18.71 -0.49 -4.47
CA HIS A 127 18.39 -1.77 -5.09
C HIS A 127 17.88 -1.53 -6.51
N ALA A 128 18.57 -2.08 -7.50
CA ALA A 128 18.16 -1.91 -8.90
C ALA A 128 16.92 -2.76 -9.27
N ARG A 129 16.74 -3.91 -8.61
CA ARG A 129 15.63 -4.85 -8.80
C ARG A 129 15.22 -5.45 -7.44
N PHE A 130 14.45 -4.70 -6.69
CA PHE A 130 14.19 -4.94 -5.27
C PHE A 130 13.56 -6.31 -4.98
N ASN A 131 12.50 -6.69 -5.71
CA ASN A 131 11.85 -7.97 -5.47
C ASN A 131 12.77 -9.15 -5.80
N LYS A 132 13.51 -9.06 -6.92
CA LYS A 132 14.46 -10.08 -7.33
C LYS A 132 15.61 -10.21 -6.34
N GLU A 133 16.23 -9.11 -5.94
CA GLU A 133 17.38 -9.07 -5.03
C GLU A 133 17.01 -9.55 -3.62
N THR A 134 15.81 -9.22 -3.15
CA THR A 134 15.30 -9.64 -1.83
C THR A 134 14.56 -10.99 -1.88
N LYS A 135 14.51 -11.67 -3.03
CA LYS A 135 13.85 -12.98 -3.25
C LYS A 135 12.39 -12.99 -2.80
N ARG A 136 11.67 -11.90 -3.06
CA ARG A 136 10.25 -11.80 -2.74
C ARG A 136 9.41 -12.54 -3.75
N THR A 137 8.38 -13.23 -3.28
CA THR A 137 7.34 -13.76 -4.15
C THR A 137 6.49 -12.61 -4.68
N VAL A 138 6.32 -12.55 -6.00
CA VAL A 138 5.54 -11.51 -6.67
C VAL A 138 4.21 -12.10 -7.11
N PRO A 139 3.05 -11.59 -6.64
CA PRO A 139 1.73 -12.07 -7.02
C PRO A 139 1.46 -11.85 -8.51
N GLN A 140 0.95 -12.89 -9.21
CA GLN A 140 0.52 -12.83 -10.60
C GLN A 140 -0.53 -13.90 -10.91
N GLY A 141 -1.37 -13.69 -11.94
CA GLY A 141 -2.47 -14.57 -12.31
C GLY A 141 -3.63 -14.50 -11.29
N LEU A 142 -4.37 -15.59 -11.14
CA LEU A 142 -5.40 -15.77 -10.13
C LEU A 142 -4.75 -16.16 -8.79
N CYS A 143 -4.27 -15.19 -8.05
CA CYS A 143 -3.37 -15.38 -6.91
C CYS A 143 -3.97 -14.98 -5.54
N LEU A 144 -5.28 -15.23 -5.31
CA LEU A 144 -5.94 -14.86 -4.05
C LEU A 144 -5.18 -15.39 -2.83
N ARG A 145 -4.71 -16.64 -2.87
CA ARG A 145 -3.94 -17.23 -1.77
C ARG A 145 -2.63 -16.49 -1.53
N ASP A 146 -1.89 -16.19 -2.60
CA ASP A 146 -0.57 -15.57 -2.49
C ASP A 146 -0.66 -14.12 -2.00
N ILE A 147 -1.64 -13.35 -2.52
CA ILE A 147 -1.85 -11.99 -2.08
C ILE A 147 -2.29 -11.91 -0.62
N LEU A 148 -3.10 -12.87 -0.12
CA LEU A 148 -3.51 -12.94 1.29
C LEU A 148 -2.36 -13.30 2.24
N GLN A 149 -1.32 -13.96 1.77
CA GLN A 149 -0.16 -14.28 2.62
C GLN A 149 0.77 -13.08 2.82
N ARG A 150 1.08 -12.35 1.78
CA ARG A 150 1.80 -11.06 1.80
C ARG A 150 1.73 -10.42 0.42
N SER A 151 1.42 -9.14 0.35
CA SER A 151 1.61 -8.35 -0.86
C SER A 151 2.97 -7.65 -0.84
N HIS A 152 3.67 -7.71 -1.97
CA HIS A 152 4.84 -6.88 -2.24
C HIS A 152 4.59 -6.00 -3.46
N ILE A 153 3.34 -5.56 -3.63
CA ILE A 153 2.92 -4.68 -4.71
C ILE A 153 3.01 -3.24 -4.21
N GLN A 154 4.03 -2.53 -4.66
CA GLN A 154 4.18 -1.10 -4.39
C GLN A 154 3.20 -0.32 -5.27
N THR A 155 2.45 0.59 -4.67
CA THR A 155 1.39 1.37 -5.32
C THR A 155 1.89 2.09 -6.58
N LEU A 156 3.08 2.69 -6.54
CA LEU A 156 3.69 3.39 -7.69
C LEU A 156 3.91 2.50 -8.93
N THR A 157 3.94 1.18 -8.75
CA THR A 157 4.19 0.22 -9.85
C THR A 157 2.93 -0.18 -10.60
N VAL A 158 1.75 0.16 -10.09
CA VAL A 158 0.46 -0.34 -10.59
C VAL A 158 -0.12 0.54 -11.71
N LEU A 159 -0.67 -0.13 -12.73
CA LEU A 159 -1.65 0.40 -13.67
C LEU A 159 -2.90 -0.49 -13.59
N GLU A 160 -4.05 0.07 -13.25
CA GLU A 160 -5.31 -0.62 -13.01
C GLU A 160 -6.37 -0.27 -14.06
N ARG A 161 -7.22 -1.23 -14.42
CA ARG A 161 -8.42 -0.94 -15.21
C ARG A 161 -9.43 -0.18 -14.37
N ARG A 162 -10.02 0.87 -14.92
CA ARG A 162 -11.14 1.57 -14.27
C ARG A 162 -12.28 0.61 -13.90
N SER A 163 -12.62 -0.31 -14.79
CA SER A 163 -13.68 -1.31 -14.53
C SER A 163 -13.36 -2.24 -13.35
N ALA A 164 -12.08 -2.54 -13.10
CA ALA A 164 -11.66 -3.32 -11.93
C ALA A 164 -11.75 -2.48 -10.66
N PHE A 165 -11.28 -1.23 -10.69
CA PHE A 165 -11.44 -0.27 -9.60
C PHE A 165 -12.91 -0.06 -9.21
N GLU A 166 -13.79 0.16 -10.19
CA GLU A 166 -15.23 0.41 -9.95
C GLU A 166 -15.90 -0.81 -9.28
N ARG A 167 -15.51 -2.03 -9.65
CA ARG A 167 -16.01 -3.27 -9.03
C ARG A 167 -15.41 -3.55 -7.66
N ALA A 168 -14.14 -3.26 -7.46
CA ALA A 168 -13.45 -3.43 -6.18
C ALA A 168 -13.88 -2.37 -5.16
N GLY A 169 -14.22 -1.16 -5.63
CA GLY A 169 -14.61 -0.03 -4.79
C GLY A 169 -13.44 0.89 -4.43
N LYS A 170 -13.75 1.96 -3.71
CA LYS A 170 -12.80 3.00 -3.30
C LYS A 170 -11.84 2.51 -2.21
N PHE A 171 -10.72 3.20 -2.06
CA PHE A 171 -9.79 2.97 -0.95
C PHE A 171 -10.49 3.20 0.40
N ASP A 172 -10.30 2.28 1.34
CA ASP A 172 -10.93 2.32 2.66
C ASP A 172 -10.25 3.37 3.56
N LEU A 173 -11.03 4.35 4.00
CA LEU A 173 -10.55 5.45 4.85
C LEU A 173 -10.16 5.02 6.26
N ARG A 174 -10.55 3.81 6.68
CA ARG A 174 -10.16 3.21 7.97
C ARG A 174 -8.69 2.77 8.02
N LEU A 175 -8.04 2.70 6.85
CA LEU A 175 -6.67 2.20 6.67
C LEU A 175 -5.73 3.36 6.28
N PRO A 176 -4.95 3.93 7.22
CA PRO A 176 -4.06 5.04 6.92
C PRO A 176 -2.78 4.64 6.18
N VAL A 177 -2.35 3.36 6.22
CA VAL A 177 -1.07 2.89 5.67
C VAL A 177 -1.24 1.83 4.59
N ALA A 178 -2.02 0.77 4.85
CA ALA A 178 -2.13 -0.40 3.99
C ALA A 178 -3.45 -0.48 3.19
N GLN A 179 -4.02 0.68 2.83
CA GLN A 179 -5.27 0.77 2.06
C GLN A 179 -5.16 0.16 0.66
N ASP A 180 -4.00 0.27 0.04
CA ASP A 180 -3.66 -0.31 -1.25
C ASP A 180 -3.69 -1.85 -1.20
N TYR A 181 -3.15 -2.43 -0.14
CA TYR A 181 -3.16 -3.87 0.06
C TYR A 181 -4.59 -4.45 0.10
N LEU A 182 -5.51 -3.81 0.85
CA LEU A 182 -6.92 -4.22 0.85
C LEU A 182 -7.52 -4.09 -0.56
N HIS A 183 -7.25 -2.98 -1.24
CA HIS A 183 -7.78 -2.73 -2.58
C HIS A 183 -7.32 -3.80 -3.59
N TRP A 184 -6.04 -4.18 -3.60
CA TRP A 184 -5.54 -5.25 -4.47
C TRP A 184 -6.22 -6.59 -4.18
N ILE A 185 -6.47 -6.92 -2.91
CA ILE A 185 -7.26 -8.11 -2.54
C ILE A 185 -8.69 -8.00 -3.08
N GLN A 186 -9.34 -6.86 -2.94
CA GLN A 186 -10.70 -6.63 -3.45
C GLN A 186 -10.79 -6.81 -4.96
N VAL A 187 -9.80 -6.35 -5.74
CA VAL A 187 -9.74 -6.58 -7.20
C VAL A 187 -9.68 -8.08 -7.52
N VAL A 188 -8.84 -8.84 -6.83
CA VAL A 188 -8.74 -10.30 -7.03
C VAL A 188 -10.02 -11.02 -6.61
N LEU A 189 -10.69 -10.58 -5.53
CA LEU A 189 -12.00 -11.10 -5.11
C LEU A 189 -13.11 -10.88 -6.15
N GLN A 190 -12.96 -9.91 -7.05
CA GLN A 190 -13.88 -9.72 -8.20
C GLN A 190 -13.56 -10.68 -9.36
N GLY A 191 -12.60 -11.59 -9.22
CA GLY A 191 -12.22 -12.57 -10.23
C GLY A 191 -11.23 -12.07 -11.27
N TYR A 192 -10.62 -10.91 -11.07
CA TYR A 192 -9.56 -10.41 -11.95
C TYR A 192 -8.21 -11.08 -11.64
N GLU A 193 -7.44 -11.26 -12.69
CA GLU A 193 -6.04 -11.65 -12.60
C GLU A 193 -5.13 -10.45 -12.31
N ILE A 194 -3.94 -10.73 -11.80
CA ILE A 194 -2.85 -9.75 -11.63
C ILE A 194 -1.79 -10.01 -12.70
N GLY A 195 -1.41 -8.96 -13.45
CA GLY A 195 -0.28 -8.97 -14.37
C GLY A 195 1.02 -8.56 -13.68
N TYR A 196 2.16 -9.09 -14.14
CA TYR A 196 3.48 -8.68 -13.68
C TYR A 196 4.44 -8.47 -14.84
N LEU A 197 5.12 -7.34 -14.85
CA LEU A 197 6.24 -7.02 -15.75
C LEU A 197 7.55 -7.03 -14.93
N PRO A 198 8.52 -7.91 -15.23
CA PRO A 198 9.76 -8.04 -14.47
C PRO A 198 10.79 -6.93 -14.80
N GLU A 199 10.32 -5.77 -15.22
CA GLU A 199 11.12 -4.58 -15.54
C GLU A 199 10.98 -3.56 -14.40
N PRO A 200 12.08 -2.96 -13.88
CA PRO A 200 12.02 -1.95 -12.84
C PRO A 200 11.57 -0.61 -13.45
N LEU A 201 10.26 -0.43 -13.61
CA LEU A 201 9.67 0.74 -14.26
C LEU A 201 9.23 1.84 -13.28
N GLY A 202 9.41 1.62 -11.97
CA GLY A 202 9.23 2.60 -10.92
C GLY A 202 10.44 2.63 -9.98
N GLN A 203 10.66 3.76 -9.32
CA GLN A 203 11.70 3.98 -8.33
C GLN A 203 11.04 4.40 -7.02
N TYR A 204 11.02 3.47 -6.06
CA TYR A 204 10.50 3.68 -4.72
C TYR A 204 11.53 4.40 -3.85
N ARG A 205 11.14 5.54 -3.26
CA ARG A 205 12.04 6.30 -2.40
C ARG A 205 11.99 5.83 -0.96
N TRP A 206 13.12 5.32 -0.49
CA TRP A 206 13.29 5.05 0.93
C TRP A 206 13.71 6.32 1.68
N ARG A 207 12.87 6.76 2.63
CA ARG A 207 13.19 7.90 3.48
C ARG A 207 12.81 7.65 4.94
N ALA A 208 13.57 8.28 5.84
CA ALA A 208 13.24 8.28 7.25
C ALA A 208 11.91 9.02 7.49
N GLY A 209 11.04 8.48 8.36
CA GLY A 209 9.76 9.10 8.70
C GLY A 209 8.62 8.87 7.68
N SER A 210 8.80 7.99 6.68
CA SER A 210 7.71 7.57 5.80
C SER A 210 6.56 6.91 6.60
N LEU A 211 5.35 6.89 6.03
CA LEU A 211 4.18 6.22 6.65
C LEU A 211 4.47 4.76 7.00
N MET A 212 5.27 4.07 6.17
CA MET A 212 5.70 2.69 6.35
C MET A 212 6.69 2.50 7.51
N SER A 213 7.29 3.56 8.06
CA SER A 213 8.28 3.46 9.16
C SER A 213 7.67 3.03 10.51
N SER A 214 6.35 3.17 10.68
CA SER A 214 5.66 2.78 11.91
C SER A 214 5.12 1.34 11.82
N GLN A 215 5.91 0.38 12.33
CA GLN A 215 5.51 -1.03 12.38
C GLN A 215 4.16 -1.24 13.10
N ARG A 216 3.88 -0.47 14.16
CA ARG A 216 2.62 -0.57 14.89
C ARG A 216 1.42 -0.14 14.04
N ARG A 217 1.53 0.93 13.26
CA ARG A 217 0.45 1.39 12.37
C ARG A 217 0.18 0.36 11.28
N LEU A 218 1.23 -0.12 10.64
CA LEU A 218 1.14 -1.13 9.58
C LEU A 218 0.48 -2.43 10.09
N LEU A 219 0.91 -2.96 11.24
CA LEU A 219 0.29 -4.14 11.85
C LEU A 219 -1.16 -3.89 12.26
N GLY A 220 -1.48 -2.67 12.74
CA GLY A 220 -2.84 -2.25 13.03
C GLY A 220 -3.75 -2.33 11.81
N ASP A 221 -3.26 -1.87 10.67
CA ASP A 221 -4.00 -1.95 9.40
C ASP A 221 -4.15 -3.40 8.92
N PHE A 222 -3.11 -4.23 8.99
CA PHE A 222 -3.24 -5.66 8.65
C PHE A 222 -4.29 -6.37 9.52
N VAL A 223 -4.34 -6.09 10.82
CA VAL A 223 -5.39 -6.62 11.69
C VAL A 223 -6.77 -6.21 11.17
N LYS A 224 -6.98 -4.93 10.89
CA LYS A 224 -8.26 -4.42 10.35
C LYS A 224 -8.62 -5.05 9.00
N ILE A 225 -7.64 -5.20 8.10
CA ILE A 225 -7.85 -5.82 6.79
C ILE A 225 -8.41 -7.22 6.93
N TYR A 226 -7.81 -8.07 7.75
CA TYR A 226 -8.32 -9.44 7.94
C TYR A 226 -9.64 -9.48 8.70
N GLU A 227 -9.90 -8.53 9.63
CA GLU A 227 -11.22 -8.36 10.24
C GLU A 227 -12.29 -8.00 9.18
N ILE A 228 -11.99 -7.08 8.26
CA ILE A 228 -12.87 -6.70 7.13
C ILE A 228 -13.13 -7.90 6.22
N LEU A 229 -12.08 -8.62 5.81
CA LEU A 229 -12.19 -9.78 4.92
C LEU A 229 -13.05 -10.90 5.52
N LEU A 230 -12.88 -11.17 6.81
CA LEU A 230 -13.61 -12.24 7.50
C LEU A 230 -15.06 -11.85 7.80
N SER A 231 -15.34 -10.59 8.13
CA SER A 231 -16.67 -10.12 8.53
C SER A 231 -17.49 -9.52 7.40
N GLU A 232 -16.94 -8.52 6.70
CA GLU A 232 -17.69 -7.74 5.70
C GLU A 232 -17.71 -8.43 4.33
N HIS A 233 -16.58 -8.98 3.89
CA HIS A 233 -16.49 -9.72 2.61
C HIS A 233 -16.90 -11.19 2.73
N ARG A 234 -17.14 -11.71 3.96
CA ARG A 234 -17.56 -13.09 4.19
C ARG A 234 -16.73 -14.09 3.38
N ILE A 235 -15.40 -13.84 3.38
CA ILE A 235 -14.46 -14.49 2.45
C ILE A 235 -14.53 -16.03 2.49
N GLY A 236 -14.86 -16.60 3.64
CA GLY A 236 -15.03 -18.04 3.81
C GLY A 236 -16.27 -18.60 3.14
N GLU A 237 -17.35 -17.83 3.07
CA GLU A 237 -18.60 -18.27 2.44
C GLU A 237 -18.48 -18.20 0.90
N VAL A 238 -17.74 -17.21 0.38
CA VAL A 238 -17.59 -16.98 -1.06
C VAL A 238 -16.46 -17.83 -1.65
N HIS A 239 -15.34 -17.97 -0.92
CA HIS A 239 -14.11 -18.59 -1.44
C HIS A 239 -13.70 -19.89 -0.72
N GLY A 240 -14.53 -20.36 0.23
CA GLY A 240 -14.35 -21.64 0.89
C GLY A 240 -13.50 -21.62 2.16
N GLY A 241 -13.56 -22.73 2.89
CA GLY A 241 -12.99 -22.85 4.24
C GLY A 241 -11.46 -22.71 4.29
N GLU A 242 -10.75 -23.10 3.24
CA GLU A 242 -9.28 -22.95 3.17
C GLU A 242 -8.85 -21.47 3.16
N ILE A 243 -9.54 -20.64 2.39
CA ILE A 243 -9.28 -19.19 2.33
C ILE A 243 -9.68 -18.51 3.64
N TRP A 244 -10.77 -18.93 4.25
CA TRP A 244 -11.16 -18.47 5.59
C TRP A 244 -10.07 -18.80 6.61
N GLN A 245 -9.60 -20.06 6.66
CA GLN A 245 -8.58 -20.50 7.61
C GLN A 245 -7.25 -19.76 7.42
N LEU A 246 -6.86 -19.50 6.16
CA LEU A 246 -5.69 -18.68 5.86
C LEU A 246 -5.86 -17.27 6.41
N SER A 247 -7.00 -16.63 6.19
CA SER A 247 -7.28 -15.26 6.65
C SER A 247 -7.33 -15.17 8.17
N ASP A 248 -7.93 -16.15 8.86
CA ASP A 248 -7.96 -16.24 10.32
C ASP A 248 -6.55 -16.45 10.90
N THR A 249 -5.73 -17.28 10.25
CA THR A 249 -4.34 -17.49 10.62
C THR A 249 -3.52 -16.20 10.50
N GLN A 250 -3.73 -15.43 9.44
CA GLN A 250 -3.06 -14.13 9.26
C GLN A 250 -3.54 -13.10 10.28
N LEU A 251 -4.84 -13.06 10.58
CA LEU A 251 -5.40 -12.21 11.64
C LEU A 251 -4.74 -12.52 12.99
N TYR A 252 -4.68 -13.80 13.36
CA TYR A 252 -4.02 -14.25 14.59
C TYR A 252 -2.55 -13.80 14.66
N ALA A 253 -1.78 -14.07 13.61
CA ALA A 253 -0.35 -13.74 13.54
C ALA A 253 -0.11 -12.22 13.68
N ASN A 254 -0.88 -11.40 12.95
CA ASN A 254 -0.74 -9.94 13.01
C ASN A 254 -1.18 -9.37 14.36
N GLN A 255 -2.25 -9.88 14.97
CA GLN A 255 -2.67 -9.45 16.31
C GLN A 255 -1.62 -9.78 17.37
N ARG A 256 -1.01 -10.96 17.29
CA ARG A 256 0.05 -11.37 18.22
C ARG A 256 1.30 -10.51 18.07
N GLN A 257 1.73 -10.23 16.85
CA GLN A 257 2.87 -9.37 16.58
C GLN A 257 2.59 -7.92 17.02
N LEU A 258 1.37 -7.41 16.79
CA LEU A 258 0.96 -6.09 17.26
C LEU A 258 0.97 -5.99 18.80
N ALA A 259 0.52 -7.03 19.50
CA ALA A 259 0.59 -7.09 20.96
C ALA A 259 2.06 -7.01 21.47
N TYR A 260 2.99 -7.66 20.76
CA TYR A 260 4.40 -7.57 21.08
C TYR A 260 4.94 -6.14 20.89
N VAL A 261 4.64 -5.49 19.78
CA VAL A 261 5.05 -4.10 19.49
C VAL A 261 4.42 -3.12 20.48
N GLU A 262 3.13 -3.26 20.79
CA GLU A 262 2.43 -2.44 21.79
C GLU A 262 3.07 -2.56 23.20
N ARG A 263 3.59 -3.74 23.55
CA ARG A 263 4.29 -3.93 24.81
C ARG A 263 5.60 -3.15 24.86
N LEU A 264 6.31 -3.07 23.73
CA LEU A 264 7.60 -2.35 23.64
C LEU A 264 7.43 -0.84 23.55
N GLU A 265 6.50 -0.38 22.69
CA GLU A 265 6.37 1.04 22.34
C GLU A 265 5.39 1.83 23.23
N CYS A 266 4.33 1.17 23.73
CA CYS A 266 3.26 1.86 24.45
C CYS A 266 3.28 1.54 25.96
N SER A 267 2.62 0.43 26.31
CA SER A 267 2.58 -0.08 27.69
C SER A 267 2.15 -1.54 27.73
N GLY A 268 2.58 -2.24 28.78
CA GLY A 268 2.10 -3.60 29.02
C GLY A 268 0.57 -3.69 29.20
N ALA A 269 -0.10 -2.61 29.61
CA ALA A 269 -1.55 -2.60 29.76
C ALA A 269 -2.30 -2.69 28.41
N VAL A 270 -1.81 -2.00 27.37
CA VAL A 270 -2.38 -2.07 26.02
C VAL A 270 -2.22 -3.47 25.45
N ALA A 271 -1.00 -4.01 25.49
CA ALA A 271 -0.72 -5.37 25.05
C ALA A 271 -1.57 -6.43 25.79
N ARG A 272 -1.71 -6.32 27.13
CA ARG A 272 -2.56 -7.22 27.93
C ARG A 272 -4.02 -7.19 27.51
N ARG A 273 -4.57 -6.01 27.21
CA ARG A 273 -5.96 -5.88 26.73
C ARG A 273 -6.16 -6.64 25.44
N ARG A 274 -5.23 -6.52 24.50
CA ARG A 274 -5.24 -7.27 23.22
C ARG A 274 -5.11 -8.76 23.46
N LEU A 275 -4.10 -9.21 24.19
CA LEU A 275 -3.87 -10.63 24.48
C LEU A 275 -5.06 -11.31 25.17
N ARG A 276 -5.73 -10.62 26.12
CA ARG A 276 -6.96 -11.15 26.74
C ARG A 276 -8.10 -11.33 25.72
N ARG A 277 -8.21 -10.44 24.74
CA ARG A 277 -9.21 -10.58 23.66
C ARG A 277 -8.84 -11.78 22.77
N MET A 278 -7.56 -11.92 22.41
CA MET A 278 -7.07 -13.03 21.60
C MET A 278 -7.29 -14.39 22.29
N VAL A 279 -7.02 -14.50 23.59
CA VAL A 279 -7.30 -15.74 24.37
C VAL A 279 -8.78 -16.13 24.30
N ARG A 280 -9.72 -15.18 24.27
CA ARG A 280 -11.14 -15.47 24.11
C ARG A 280 -11.51 -15.93 22.70
N GLN A 281 -10.85 -15.39 21.69
CA GLN A 281 -11.09 -15.73 20.28
C GLN A 281 -10.42 -17.05 19.89
N TRP A 282 -9.21 -17.31 20.39
CA TRP A 282 -8.41 -18.50 20.12
C TRP A 282 -7.97 -19.21 21.41
N PRO A 283 -8.89 -19.82 22.17
CA PRO A 283 -8.60 -20.34 23.52
C PRO A 283 -7.64 -21.53 23.55
N PHE A 284 -7.44 -22.21 22.44
CA PHE A 284 -6.56 -23.39 22.35
C PHE A 284 -5.11 -23.07 21.98
N HIS A 285 -4.77 -21.80 21.76
CA HIS A 285 -3.40 -21.36 21.45
C HIS A 285 -2.62 -21.08 22.73
N LEU A 286 -1.91 -22.09 23.27
CA LEU A 286 -1.19 -22.03 24.54
C LEU A 286 -0.15 -20.89 24.62
N GLU A 287 0.48 -20.55 23.48
CA GLU A 287 1.43 -19.44 23.40
C GLU A 287 0.81 -18.07 23.78
N LEU A 288 -0.50 -17.87 23.62
CA LEU A 288 -1.18 -16.63 24.03
C LEU A 288 -1.20 -16.48 25.55
N TYR A 289 -1.35 -17.57 26.28
CA TYR A 289 -1.31 -17.56 27.75
C TYR A 289 0.09 -17.26 28.26
N LEU A 290 1.12 -17.79 27.59
CA LEU A 290 2.52 -17.47 27.87
C LEU A 290 2.85 -16.01 27.59
N ASP A 291 2.40 -15.48 26.45
CA ASP A 291 2.62 -14.07 26.09
C ASP A 291 1.86 -13.13 27.05
N LEU A 292 0.64 -13.51 27.46
CA LEU A 292 -0.10 -12.78 28.46
C LEU A 292 0.60 -12.79 29.82
N ALA A 293 1.11 -13.94 30.29
CA ALA A 293 1.88 -14.06 31.52
C ALA A 293 3.16 -13.21 31.47
N LYS A 294 3.94 -13.30 30.37
CA LYS A 294 5.14 -12.47 30.15
C LYS A 294 4.83 -10.99 30.18
N SER A 295 3.65 -10.55 29.74
CA SER A 295 3.25 -9.14 29.75
C SER A 295 3.07 -8.55 31.15
N TYR A 296 2.95 -9.37 32.18
CA TYR A 296 2.91 -8.94 33.59
C TYR A 296 4.30 -8.94 34.24
N LEU A 297 5.25 -9.75 33.74
CA LEU A 297 6.54 -9.99 34.39
C LEU A 297 7.66 -9.05 33.94
N SER A 298 7.49 -8.35 32.81
CA SER A 298 8.57 -7.52 32.24
C SER A 298 8.22 -6.05 32.12
N ASN A 299 9.06 -5.18 32.67
CA ASN A 299 9.13 -3.78 32.29
C ASN A 299 10.10 -3.69 31.09
N PRO A 300 9.61 -3.46 29.84
CA PRO A 300 10.47 -3.51 28.65
C PRO A 300 11.58 -2.46 28.63
N LYS A 301 11.48 -1.41 29.44
CA LYS A 301 12.49 -0.35 29.55
C LYS A 301 13.79 -0.79 30.26
N LEU A 302 13.79 -1.97 30.86
CA LEU A 302 14.97 -2.50 31.61
C LEU A 302 15.84 -3.49 30.82
N GLN A 303 15.49 -3.81 29.55
CA GLN A 303 16.18 -4.82 28.75
C GLN A 303 16.69 -4.32 27.38
N MET A 304 16.97 -3.02 27.23
CA MET A 304 17.76 -2.58 26.07
C MET A 304 19.23 -3.02 26.33
N PRO A 305 19.82 -3.89 25.51
CA PRO A 305 21.25 -4.07 25.55
C PRO A 305 21.92 -2.75 25.21
N ALA A 306 22.96 -2.37 25.98
CA ALA A 306 23.79 -1.25 25.63
C ALA A 306 24.28 -1.40 24.20
N SER A 307 24.14 -0.34 23.39
CA SER A 307 24.74 -0.28 22.06
C SER A 307 26.22 -0.64 22.15
N PRO A 308 26.73 -1.56 21.32
CA PRO A 308 28.16 -1.77 21.25
C PRO A 308 28.83 -0.49 20.79
N SER A 309 29.81 -0.06 21.56
CA SER A 309 30.74 1.07 21.31
C SER A 309 31.51 0.89 20.00
#